data_40d7adda52d04c6cf090ba5d25a2d913
#
_entry.id   40d7adda52d04c6cf090ba5d25a2d913
#
_cell.length_a   1.000
_cell.length_b   1.000
_cell.length_c   1.000
_cell.angle_alpha   90.00
_cell.angle_beta   90.00
_cell.angle_gamma   90.00
#
_symmetry.space_group_name_H-M   'P 1'
#
loop_
_entity.id
_entity.type
_entity.pdbx_description
1 polymer ?
#
loop_
_entity_poly.entity_id
_entity_poly.type
_entity_poly.pdbx_seq_one_letter_code
_entity_poly.pdbx_strand_id
1 'polypeptide(L)'
;MGQPYPTGYPVQPPPPPGRPRSKFPGWAIAVIVAGSLVMLVCFGGVTAVLIGGIVDEPAAPPRAIGSRGGPADPEISASPVPLEPAGPPPADRTYTGRGNKTIDINLDDEWLHIARITHVGSSNFMVETRDARGRYVDGIVNKIGDYDGVRLLDLRARETPKSLKIRADGRWTVTVQVADKAPKWTGKASGDDDAILAVDPEQAASRMRFTHRGRDNCALVVYRDNSSDLLVNEIGRYSGEMPLAKGSVFIDISASGTWTLNRV
;
A
#
# COMPACT_ATOMS: atom_id res chain seq x y z
N MET A 1 35.01 20.74 -76.58
CA MET A 1 34.09 19.57 -76.35
C MET A 1 33.95 19.35 -74.87
N GLY A 2 32.90 19.92 -74.30
CA GLY A 2 32.63 19.82 -72.85
C GLY A 2 31.68 18.65 -72.65
N GLN A 3 32.03 17.81 -71.65
CA GLN A 3 31.14 16.70 -71.22
C GLN A 3 30.03 17.22 -70.32
N PRO A 4 28.79 16.74 -70.41
CA PRO A 4 27.70 17.15 -69.55
C PRO A 4 27.80 16.46 -68.19
N TYR A 5 27.53 17.21 -67.15
CA TYR A 5 27.43 16.75 -65.77
C TYR A 5 26.15 15.88 -65.63
N PRO A 6 26.19 14.76 -64.87
CA PRO A 6 24.99 13.99 -64.64
C PRO A 6 24.10 14.71 -63.62
N THR A 7 22.84 14.84 -64.02
CA THR A 7 21.73 15.43 -63.27
C THR A 7 21.24 14.50 -62.17
N GLY A 8 21.08 15.07 -60.96
CA GLY A 8 19.98 14.71 -60.07
C GLY A 8 20.05 13.42 -59.31
N TYR A 9 20.68 13.44 -58.12
CA TYR A 9 20.29 12.48 -57.06
C TYR A 9 18.90 12.87 -56.53
N PRO A 10 17.99 11.91 -56.31
CA PRO A 10 16.72 12.21 -55.67
C PRO A 10 16.95 12.67 -54.24
N VAL A 11 16.46 13.87 -53.94
CA VAL A 11 16.48 14.42 -52.57
C VAL A 11 15.63 13.51 -51.70
N GLN A 12 16.22 12.80 -50.76
CA GLN A 12 15.48 12.06 -49.76
C GLN A 12 14.66 13.04 -48.91
N PRO A 13 13.38 12.75 -48.67
CA PRO A 13 12.58 13.56 -47.77
C PRO A 13 13.21 13.57 -46.38
N PRO A 14 13.14 14.70 -45.63
CA PRO A 14 13.67 14.77 -44.29
C PRO A 14 13.04 13.67 -43.41
N PRO A 15 13.80 13.04 -42.52
CA PRO A 15 13.25 12.04 -41.60
C PRO A 15 12.15 12.69 -40.77
N PRO A 16 11.06 11.93 -40.47
CA PRO A 16 9.97 12.42 -39.65
C PRO A 16 10.51 12.90 -38.30
N PRO A 17 9.92 13.96 -37.70
CA PRO A 17 10.35 14.46 -36.40
C PRO A 17 10.32 13.30 -35.41
N GLY A 18 11.47 13.06 -34.76
CA GLY A 18 11.63 12.00 -33.77
C GLY A 18 10.54 12.15 -32.70
N ARG A 19 9.84 11.07 -32.38
CA ARG A 19 8.92 11.04 -31.25
C ARG A 19 9.67 11.56 -30.02
N PRO A 20 9.07 12.41 -29.19
CA PRO A 20 9.69 12.85 -27.97
C PRO A 20 10.09 11.59 -27.18
N ARG A 21 11.38 11.44 -26.90
CA ARG A 21 11.87 10.35 -26.05
C ARG A 21 11.19 10.51 -24.71
N SER A 22 10.38 9.51 -24.31
CA SER A 22 9.87 9.46 -22.96
C SER A 22 11.07 9.52 -22.01
N LYS A 23 11.04 10.42 -21.03
CA LYS A 23 12.11 10.57 -20.04
C LYS A 23 12.26 9.33 -19.14
N PHE A 24 11.43 8.31 -19.35
CA PHE A 24 11.42 7.08 -18.58
C PHE A 24 11.89 5.91 -19.44
N PRO A 25 12.87 5.12 -19.00
CA PRO A 25 13.22 3.88 -19.65
C PRO A 25 12.02 2.92 -19.59
N GLY A 26 11.73 2.20 -20.69
CA GLY A 26 10.56 1.35 -20.84
C GLY A 26 10.35 0.29 -19.74
N TRP A 27 11.42 -0.09 -19.04
CA TRP A 27 11.32 -0.99 -17.89
C TRP A 27 10.67 -0.35 -16.65
N ALA A 28 10.74 0.97 -16.48
CA ALA A 28 10.08 1.68 -15.37
C ALA A 28 8.55 1.62 -15.50
N ILE A 29 8.04 1.66 -16.74
CA ILE A 29 6.61 1.49 -17.03
C ILE A 29 6.18 0.04 -16.76
N ALA A 30 7.02 -0.94 -17.10
CA ALA A 30 6.74 -2.34 -16.86
C ALA A 30 6.67 -2.69 -15.36
N VAL A 31 7.52 -2.06 -14.52
CA VAL A 31 7.51 -2.26 -13.06
C VAL A 31 6.27 -1.63 -12.42
N ILE A 32 5.82 -0.47 -12.90
CA ILE A 32 4.59 0.17 -12.42
C ILE A 32 3.36 -0.68 -12.77
N VAL A 33 3.32 -1.22 -14.00
CA VAL A 33 2.22 -2.11 -14.45
C VAL A 33 2.27 -3.45 -13.74
N ALA A 34 3.45 -4.03 -13.49
CA ALA A 34 3.59 -5.29 -12.78
C ALA A 34 3.24 -5.17 -11.29
N GLY A 35 3.61 -4.06 -10.64
CA GLY A 35 3.22 -3.77 -9.26
C GLY A 35 1.70 -3.61 -9.10
N SER A 36 1.05 -2.93 -10.05
CA SER A 36 -0.40 -2.77 -10.08
C SER A 36 -1.11 -4.08 -10.41
N LEU A 37 -0.53 -4.93 -11.26
CA LEU A 37 -1.10 -6.22 -11.64
C LEU A 37 -1.01 -7.25 -10.50
N VAL A 38 0.07 -7.23 -9.71
CA VAL A 38 0.21 -8.09 -8.53
C VAL A 38 -0.83 -7.73 -7.47
N MET A 39 -1.16 -6.44 -7.30
CA MET A 39 -2.28 -6.02 -6.44
C MET A 39 -3.64 -6.53 -6.98
N LEU A 40 -3.85 -6.54 -8.30
CA LEU A 40 -5.10 -7.01 -8.91
C LEU A 40 -5.27 -8.53 -8.81
N VAL A 41 -4.17 -9.30 -8.92
CA VAL A 41 -4.22 -10.78 -8.85
C VAL A 41 -4.45 -11.29 -7.43
N CYS A 42 -4.04 -10.54 -6.39
CA CYS A 42 -4.32 -10.92 -5.00
C CYS A 42 -5.79 -10.72 -4.60
N PHE A 43 -6.56 -9.90 -5.31
CA PHE A 43 -7.99 -9.66 -5.03
C PHE A 43 -8.95 -10.35 -6.01
N GLY A 44 -8.45 -11.00 -7.08
CA GLY A 44 -9.27 -11.64 -8.13
C GLY A 44 -9.57 -13.12 -7.94
N GLY A 45 -9.24 -13.73 -6.84
CA GLY A 45 -9.27 -15.18 -6.68
C GLY A 45 -10.25 -15.72 -5.66
N VAL A 46 -11.54 -15.41 -5.67
CA VAL A 46 -12.62 -16.33 -5.24
C VAL A 46 -13.96 -15.89 -5.85
N THR A 47 -14.22 -16.29 -7.06
CA THR A 47 -15.57 -16.56 -7.56
C THR A 47 -15.50 -17.75 -8.51
N ALA A 48 -15.36 -18.94 -7.97
CA ALA A 48 -15.75 -20.15 -8.66
C ALA A 48 -17.24 -20.38 -8.39
N VAL A 49 -18.06 -20.00 -9.32
CA VAL A 49 -19.47 -20.38 -9.38
C VAL A 49 -19.53 -21.87 -9.69
N LEU A 50 -19.99 -22.66 -8.74
CA LEU A 50 -20.45 -24.01 -8.99
C LEU A 50 -21.86 -23.93 -9.60
N ILE A 51 -21.93 -24.01 -10.93
CA ILE A 51 -23.16 -24.41 -11.61
C ILE A 51 -23.00 -25.89 -11.94
N GLY A 52 -23.79 -26.72 -11.32
CA GLY A 52 -23.82 -28.15 -11.68
C GLY A 52 -24.74 -28.98 -10.82
N GLY A 53 -25.93 -29.28 -11.32
CA GLY A 53 -26.62 -30.53 -11.04
C GLY A 53 -27.66 -30.52 -9.94
N ILE A 54 -28.88 -30.22 -10.33
CA ILE A 54 -30.10 -30.66 -9.66
C ILE A 54 -30.22 -32.17 -9.84
N VAL A 55 -30.22 -32.96 -8.77
CA VAL A 55 -30.72 -34.31 -8.75
C VAL A 55 -31.70 -34.41 -7.59
N ASP A 56 -32.98 -34.61 -7.94
CA ASP A 56 -34.05 -34.93 -7.06
C ASP A 56 -33.81 -36.29 -6.38
N GLU A 57 -33.95 -36.33 -5.06
CA GLU A 57 -34.16 -37.57 -4.32
C GLU A 57 -35.20 -37.36 -3.22
N PRO A 58 -36.13 -38.32 -3.03
CA PRO A 58 -37.40 -38.07 -2.31
C PRO A 58 -37.25 -38.18 -0.79
N ALA A 59 -38.07 -37.38 -0.12
CA ALA A 59 -38.18 -37.23 1.31
C ALA A 59 -38.59 -38.54 2.04
N ALA A 60 -37.88 -38.90 3.11
CA ALA A 60 -38.28 -39.83 4.13
C ALA A 60 -38.87 -39.10 5.37
N PRO A 61 -39.89 -39.65 6.05
CA PRO A 61 -40.62 -38.92 7.07
C PRO A 61 -39.89 -38.84 8.42
N PRO A 62 -40.23 -37.84 9.26
CA PRO A 62 -39.52 -37.57 10.51
C PRO A 62 -39.88 -38.58 11.62
N ARG A 63 -38.84 -39.17 12.22
CA ARG A 63 -38.98 -39.88 13.50
C ARG A 63 -38.80 -38.91 14.66
N ALA A 64 -39.85 -38.76 15.45
CA ALA A 64 -39.77 -38.11 16.75
C ALA A 64 -38.93 -38.95 17.71
N ILE A 65 -37.89 -38.36 18.32
CA ILE A 65 -37.20 -38.93 19.48
C ILE A 65 -37.17 -37.86 20.57
N GLY A 66 -37.59 -38.30 21.75
CA GLY A 66 -37.92 -37.52 22.92
C GLY A 66 -36.76 -36.72 23.52
N SER A 67 -37.15 -35.62 24.09
CA SER A 67 -36.38 -34.78 25.00
C SER A 67 -35.84 -35.56 26.20
N ARG A 68 -34.50 -35.56 26.33
CA ARG A 68 -33.84 -35.74 27.63
C ARG A 68 -33.05 -34.48 27.91
N GLY A 69 -33.49 -33.74 28.94
CA GLY A 69 -32.74 -32.61 29.48
C GLY A 69 -31.40 -33.08 30.03
N GLY A 70 -30.30 -32.58 29.44
CA GLY A 70 -28.98 -32.59 30.04
C GLY A 70 -28.71 -31.20 30.66
N PRO A 71 -27.87 -31.11 31.69
CA PRO A 71 -27.56 -29.83 32.34
C PRO A 71 -26.90 -28.89 31.33
N ALA A 72 -27.33 -27.64 31.35
CA ALA A 72 -26.75 -26.58 30.54
C ALA A 72 -25.28 -26.40 30.92
N ASP A 73 -24.39 -26.66 29.98
CA ASP A 73 -23.00 -26.21 30.06
C ASP A 73 -22.98 -24.67 30.15
N PRO A 74 -22.20 -24.08 31.06
CA PRO A 74 -22.02 -22.63 31.09
C PRO A 74 -21.35 -22.20 29.80
N GLU A 75 -22.09 -21.47 28.99
CA GLU A 75 -21.59 -20.77 27.79
C GLU A 75 -20.53 -19.76 28.25
N ILE A 76 -19.24 -20.15 28.15
CA ILE A 76 -18.11 -19.24 28.37
C ILE A 76 -18.07 -18.34 27.14
N SER A 77 -18.85 -17.26 27.20
CA SER A 77 -18.70 -16.12 26.29
C SER A 77 -17.44 -15.38 26.67
N ALA A 78 -16.30 -15.93 26.26
CA ALA A 78 -15.03 -15.21 26.30
C ALA A 78 -15.06 -14.19 25.16
N SER A 79 -15.46 -12.96 25.46
CA SER A 79 -15.09 -11.83 24.59
C SER A 79 -13.58 -11.85 24.43
N PRO A 80 -13.04 -11.76 23.19
CA PRO A 80 -11.61 -11.64 23.01
C PRO A 80 -11.16 -10.34 23.70
N VAL A 81 -10.46 -10.49 24.82
CA VAL A 81 -9.73 -9.38 25.44
C VAL A 81 -8.67 -8.97 24.42
N PRO A 82 -8.61 -7.71 23.99
CA PRO A 82 -7.48 -7.24 23.23
C PRO A 82 -6.22 -7.50 24.06
N LEU A 83 -5.29 -8.29 23.55
CA LEU A 83 -3.99 -8.47 24.18
C LEU A 83 -3.28 -7.12 24.11
N GLU A 84 -3.34 -6.36 25.19
CA GLU A 84 -2.46 -5.20 25.34
C GLU A 84 -1.01 -5.70 25.36
N PRO A 85 -0.07 -5.01 24.67
CA PRO A 85 1.33 -5.39 24.66
C PRO A 85 1.88 -5.53 26.10
N ALA A 86 2.68 -6.56 26.36
CA ALA A 86 3.13 -6.92 27.69
C ALA A 86 4.15 -5.96 28.31
N GLY A 87 4.59 -4.90 27.58
CA GLY A 87 5.65 -3.99 28.02
C GLY A 87 5.50 -2.55 27.50
N PRO A 88 6.41 -1.65 27.89
CA PRO A 88 6.46 -0.32 27.34
C PRO A 88 6.83 -0.36 25.85
N PRO A 89 6.34 0.60 25.02
CA PRO A 89 6.66 0.65 23.60
C PRO A 89 8.17 0.77 23.37
N PRO A 90 8.73 0.05 22.38
CA PRO A 90 10.15 0.15 22.05
C PRO A 90 10.53 1.57 21.63
N ALA A 91 11.78 1.94 21.93
CA ALA A 91 12.32 3.25 21.58
C ALA A 91 12.47 3.39 20.06
N ASP A 92 12.30 4.63 19.56
CA ASP A 92 12.54 4.96 18.16
C ASP A 92 13.97 4.64 17.75
N ARG A 93 14.12 4.14 16.51
CA ARG A 93 15.44 3.83 15.94
C ARG A 93 15.61 4.56 14.63
N THR A 94 16.68 5.36 14.54
CA THR A 94 16.99 6.13 13.33
C THR A 94 18.22 5.56 12.63
N TYR A 95 18.09 5.35 11.34
CA TYR A 95 19.14 4.90 10.43
C TYR A 95 19.37 5.98 9.38
N THR A 96 20.63 6.25 9.07
CA THR A 96 21.01 7.21 8.03
C THR A 96 21.97 6.56 7.05
N GLY A 97 21.97 7.07 5.82
CA GLY A 97 22.88 6.58 4.81
C GLY A 97 22.87 7.41 3.54
N ARG A 98 23.69 6.95 2.59
CA ARG A 98 23.75 7.48 1.23
C ARG A 98 23.89 6.34 0.25
N GLY A 99 23.18 6.43 -0.88
CA GLY A 99 23.21 5.39 -1.91
C GLY A 99 22.53 4.09 -1.47
N ASN A 100 22.83 3.02 -2.18
CA ASN A 100 22.24 1.71 -1.93
C ASN A 100 22.77 1.10 -0.63
N LYS A 101 21.87 0.57 0.18
CA LYS A 101 22.22 -0.12 1.43
C LYS A 101 21.13 -1.09 1.87
N THR A 102 21.51 -2.15 2.53
CA THR A 102 20.60 -2.96 3.36
C THR A 102 20.89 -2.65 4.83
N ILE A 103 19.84 -2.40 5.60
CA ILE A 103 19.91 -2.15 7.05
C ILE A 103 19.05 -3.18 7.76
N ASP A 104 19.59 -3.75 8.83
CA ASP A 104 18.81 -4.62 9.69
C ASP A 104 17.92 -3.77 10.60
N ILE A 105 16.65 -4.14 10.67
CA ILE A 105 15.66 -3.56 11.54
C ILE A 105 15.21 -4.63 12.54
N ASN A 106 15.23 -4.28 13.81
CA ASN A 106 14.79 -5.20 14.84
C ASN A 106 13.42 -4.74 15.33
N LEU A 107 12.36 -5.23 14.66
CA LEU A 107 10.99 -4.95 15.05
C LEU A 107 10.60 -5.88 16.19
N ASP A 108 9.87 -5.33 17.14
CA ASP A 108 9.22 -6.09 18.20
C ASP A 108 7.92 -6.66 17.68
N ASP A 109 7.73 -7.98 17.77
CA ASP A 109 6.58 -8.67 17.19
C ASP A 109 5.25 -8.37 17.94
N GLU A 110 5.32 -7.74 19.13
CA GLU A 110 4.14 -7.34 19.91
C GLU A 110 3.58 -5.97 19.50
N TRP A 111 4.32 -5.20 18.70
CA TRP A 111 3.94 -3.85 18.26
C TRP A 111 3.84 -3.74 16.73
N LEU A 112 2.90 -2.93 16.28
CA LEU A 112 2.88 -2.47 14.89
C LEU A 112 3.86 -1.32 14.71
N HIS A 113 4.52 -1.28 13.56
CA HIS A 113 5.56 -0.30 13.27
C HIS A 113 5.28 0.51 12.02
N ILE A 114 5.69 1.79 12.11
CA ILE A 114 5.78 2.72 10.98
C ILE A 114 7.24 3.13 10.76
N ALA A 115 7.54 3.51 9.54
CA ALA A 115 8.81 4.16 9.18
C ALA A 115 8.53 5.56 8.64
N ARG A 116 9.10 6.60 9.29
CA ARG A 116 9.28 7.90 8.67
C ARG A 116 10.55 7.83 7.82
N ILE A 117 10.41 8.13 6.54
CA ILE A 117 11.47 7.96 5.55
C ILE A 117 11.66 9.27 4.81
N THR A 118 12.91 9.75 4.75
CA THR A 118 13.30 10.89 3.91
C THR A 118 14.38 10.50 2.93
N HIS A 119 14.36 11.09 1.76
CA HIS A 119 15.39 10.96 0.72
C HIS A 119 15.63 12.30 0.04
N VAL A 120 16.88 12.62 -0.22
CA VAL A 120 17.30 13.77 -1.03
C VAL A 120 18.15 13.26 -2.17
N GLY A 121 17.60 13.29 -3.39
CA GLY A 121 18.21 12.76 -4.58
C GLY A 121 17.41 13.08 -5.84
N SER A 122 17.84 12.59 -6.99
CA SER A 122 17.25 12.94 -8.29
C SER A 122 16.79 11.73 -9.09
N SER A 123 17.19 10.53 -8.68
CA SER A 123 16.88 9.27 -9.35
C SER A 123 15.83 8.47 -8.59
N ASN A 124 15.66 7.20 -9.00
CA ASN A 124 14.70 6.31 -8.37
C ASN A 124 15.13 5.96 -6.93
N PHE A 125 14.23 6.22 -5.99
CA PHE A 125 14.33 5.86 -4.60
C PHE A 125 13.37 4.72 -4.29
N MET A 126 13.89 3.59 -3.82
CA MET A 126 13.10 2.40 -3.47
C MET A 126 13.47 1.91 -2.08
N VAL A 127 12.46 1.54 -1.30
CA VAL A 127 12.62 0.87 -0.02
C VAL A 127 11.76 -0.38 -0.02
N GLU A 128 12.39 -1.53 0.19
CA GLU A 128 11.76 -2.84 0.24
C GLU A 128 11.99 -3.46 1.62
N THR A 129 10.95 -4.06 2.20
CA THR A 129 11.09 -4.90 3.40
C THR A 129 11.51 -6.32 3.02
N ARG A 130 12.34 -6.94 3.87
CA ARG A 130 12.90 -8.27 3.68
C ARG A 130 12.72 -9.12 4.94
N ASP A 131 12.48 -10.43 4.75
CA ASP A 131 12.40 -11.41 5.83
C ASP A 131 13.80 -11.80 6.37
N ALA A 132 13.85 -12.72 7.34
CA ALA A 132 15.08 -13.22 7.93
C ALA A 132 16.01 -13.95 6.94
N ARG A 133 15.46 -14.40 5.79
CA ARG A 133 16.22 -15.06 4.72
C ARG A 133 16.61 -14.08 3.61
N GLY A 134 16.34 -12.79 3.77
CA GLY A 134 16.57 -11.75 2.76
C GLY A 134 15.59 -11.77 1.59
N ARG A 135 14.50 -12.54 1.67
CA ARG A 135 13.47 -12.58 0.61
C ARG A 135 12.61 -11.32 0.68
N TYR A 136 12.14 -10.89 -0.47
CA TYR A 136 11.21 -9.76 -0.60
C TYR A 136 9.90 -10.05 0.17
N VAL A 137 9.47 -9.08 0.96
CA VAL A 137 8.19 -9.08 1.68
C VAL A 137 7.25 -8.05 1.06
N ASP A 138 7.65 -6.78 1.06
CA ASP A 138 6.85 -5.68 0.50
C ASP A 138 7.73 -4.55 -0.04
N GLY A 139 7.20 -3.78 -1.00
CA GLY A 139 7.79 -2.54 -1.51
C GLY A 139 7.07 -1.34 -0.92
N ILE A 140 7.68 -0.72 0.09
CA ILE A 140 7.02 0.35 0.85
C ILE A 140 7.23 1.75 0.26
N VAL A 141 8.30 1.97 -0.52
CA VAL A 141 8.54 3.21 -1.27
C VAL A 141 9.04 2.90 -2.67
N ASN A 142 8.51 3.61 -3.66
CA ASN A 142 9.02 3.62 -5.04
C ASN A 142 8.73 4.99 -5.67
N LYS A 143 9.68 5.91 -5.57
CA LYS A 143 9.56 7.32 -6.00
C LYS A 143 10.78 7.77 -6.80
N ILE A 144 10.62 8.83 -7.57
CA ILE A 144 11.73 9.49 -8.28
C ILE A 144 11.96 10.86 -7.63
N GLY A 145 13.22 11.13 -7.24
CA GLY A 145 13.61 12.39 -6.63
C GLY A 145 13.53 12.39 -5.11
N ASP A 146 13.25 13.56 -4.55
CA ASP A 146 13.12 13.75 -3.11
C ASP A 146 11.87 13.02 -2.57
N TYR A 147 11.93 12.60 -1.32
CA TYR A 147 10.84 11.93 -0.63
C TYR A 147 10.82 12.28 0.87
N ASP A 148 9.64 12.55 1.43
CA ASP A 148 9.39 12.68 2.87
C ASP A 148 8.02 12.10 3.20
N GLY A 149 7.98 10.84 3.61
CA GLY A 149 6.73 10.14 3.85
C GLY A 149 6.79 9.17 5.04
N VAL A 150 5.62 8.67 5.42
CA VAL A 150 5.44 7.68 6.47
C VAL A 150 4.77 6.44 5.90
N ARG A 151 5.34 5.25 6.19
CA ARG A 151 4.86 3.96 5.69
C ARG A 151 4.68 2.95 6.82
N LEU A 152 3.69 2.08 6.70
CA LEU A 152 3.56 0.89 7.54
C LEU A 152 4.63 -0.13 7.17
N LEU A 153 5.22 -0.80 8.18
CA LEU A 153 6.28 -1.78 7.97
C LEU A 153 5.78 -3.23 8.01
N ASP A 154 4.88 -3.56 8.91
CA ASP A 154 4.56 -4.95 9.29
C ASP A 154 3.07 -5.31 9.28
N LEU A 155 2.16 -4.36 9.15
CA LEU A 155 0.72 -4.62 9.15
C LEU A 155 0.25 -5.58 8.03
N ARG A 156 0.93 -5.57 6.88
CA ARG A 156 0.63 -6.45 5.74
C ARG A 156 1.50 -7.70 5.67
N ALA A 157 2.53 -7.75 6.50
CA ALA A 157 3.53 -8.80 6.41
C ALA A 157 2.99 -10.09 7.04
N ARG A 158 3.10 -11.20 6.29
CA ARG A 158 2.87 -12.55 6.84
C ARG A 158 3.98 -12.96 7.81
N GLU A 159 5.14 -12.34 7.69
CA GLU A 159 6.33 -12.52 8.53
C GLU A 159 6.87 -11.14 8.86
N THR A 160 7.23 -10.90 10.12
CA THR A 160 7.83 -9.63 10.57
C THR A 160 9.09 -9.34 9.77
N PRO A 161 9.18 -8.19 9.10
CA PRO A 161 10.39 -7.80 8.37
C PRO A 161 11.61 -7.73 9.28
N LYS A 162 12.76 -8.17 8.79
CA LYS A 162 14.03 -8.16 9.54
C LYS A 162 15.04 -7.17 8.95
N SER A 163 14.86 -6.75 7.70
CA SER A 163 15.72 -5.73 7.09
C SER A 163 14.99 -4.88 6.06
N LEU A 164 15.55 -3.69 5.80
CA LEU A 164 15.15 -2.81 4.71
C LEU A 164 16.26 -2.80 3.66
N LYS A 165 15.92 -3.09 2.41
CA LYS A 165 16.78 -2.91 1.26
C LYS A 165 16.46 -1.57 0.62
N ILE A 166 17.40 -0.63 0.69
CA ILE A 166 17.29 0.72 0.18
C ILE A 166 18.09 0.84 -1.10
N ARG A 167 17.47 1.39 -2.15
CA ARG A 167 18.11 1.82 -3.39
C ARG A 167 17.92 3.31 -3.54
N ALA A 168 19.01 4.04 -3.59
CA ALA A 168 19.02 5.50 -3.60
C ALA A 168 20.25 6.03 -4.34
N ASP A 169 20.15 7.20 -4.91
CA ASP A 169 21.29 7.97 -5.45
C ASP A 169 21.80 9.03 -4.46
N GLY A 170 20.98 9.38 -3.47
CA GLY A 170 21.23 10.46 -2.53
C GLY A 170 21.30 10.02 -1.07
N ARG A 171 21.16 11.01 -0.18
CA ARG A 171 21.08 10.78 1.27
C ARG A 171 19.68 10.38 1.66
N TRP A 172 19.58 9.49 2.64
CA TRP A 172 18.31 9.05 3.21
C TRP A 172 18.38 8.90 4.72
N THR A 173 17.22 9.03 5.35
CA THR A 173 17.00 8.74 6.76
C THR A 173 15.76 7.85 6.87
N VAL A 174 15.82 6.85 7.76
CA VAL A 174 14.69 6.00 8.13
C VAL A 174 14.59 6.01 9.64
N THR A 175 13.46 6.47 10.18
CA THR A 175 13.15 6.38 11.61
C THR A 175 12.01 5.39 11.80
N VAL A 176 12.32 4.27 12.45
CA VAL A 176 11.36 3.22 12.82
C VAL A 176 10.74 3.56 14.16
N GLN A 177 9.42 3.54 14.23
CA GLN A 177 8.62 3.91 15.39
C GLN A 177 7.44 2.95 15.55
N VAL A 178 6.86 2.86 16.75
CA VAL A 178 5.58 2.18 16.92
C VAL A 178 4.45 2.97 16.23
N ALA A 179 3.48 2.24 15.70
CA ALA A 179 2.39 2.84 14.92
C ALA A 179 1.48 3.77 15.74
N ASP A 180 1.49 3.67 17.07
CA ASP A 180 0.78 4.59 17.97
C ASP A 180 1.26 6.03 17.87
N LYS A 181 2.47 6.25 17.33
CA LYS A 181 3.02 7.58 17.04
C LYS A 181 2.54 8.18 15.72
N ALA A 182 1.74 7.46 14.94
CA ALA A 182 1.14 8.01 13.75
C ALA A 182 0.24 9.22 14.09
N PRO A 183 0.27 10.29 13.28
CA PRO A 183 -0.63 11.41 13.47
C PRO A 183 -2.09 10.96 13.49
N LYS A 184 -2.86 11.42 14.47
CA LYS A 184 -4.29 11.11 14.55
C LYS A 184 -5.09 11.93 13.54
N TRP A 185 -5.93 11.24 12.77
CA TRP A 185 -6.92 11.92 11.95
C TRP A 185 -8.17 12.25 12.78
N THR A 186 -8.36 13.51 13.07
CA THR A 186 -9.48 14.06 13.84
C THR A 186 -10.52 14.74 12.94
N GLY A 187 -10.59 14.32 11.67
CA GLY A 187 -11.53 14.87 10.68
C GLY A 187 -10.89 15.79 9.65
N LYS A 188 -9.59 16.14 9.77
CA LYS A 188 -8.86 16.93 8.79
C LYS A 188 -7.38 16.55 8.76
N ALA A 189 -6.84 16.35 7.55
CA ALA A 189 -5.42 16.19 7.30
C ALA A 189 -5.05 16.71 5.92
N SER A 190 -3.77 17.02 5.71
CA SER A 190 -3.19 17.36 4.41
C SER A 190 -1.71 17.02 4.36
N GLY A 191 -1.19 16.80 3.16
CA GLY A 191 0.22 16.51 2.89
C GLY A 191 0.51 16.58 1.41
N ASP A 192 1.73 16.21 1.03
CA ASP A 192 2.24 16.21 -0.35
C ASP A 192 2.99 14.92 -0.73
N ASP A 193 3.17 14.01 0.22
CA ASP A 193 3.75 12.68 0.03
C ASP A 193 2.94 11.61 0.79
N ASP A 194 3.50 10.40 0.90
CA ASP A 194 2.87 9.26 1.57
C ASP A 194 2.65 9.54 3.06
N ALA A 195 1.52 9.12 3.59
CA ALA A 195 1.19 9.32 5.00
C ALA A 195 0.43 8.13 5.60
N ILE A 196 0.69 7.87 6.87
CA ILE A 196 -0.12 6.99 7.72
C ILE A 196 -0.79 7.87 8.77
N LEU A 197 -2.11 7.75 8.87
CA LEU A 197 -2.92 8.45 9.87
C LEU A 197 -3.61 7.42 10.76
N ALA A 198 -3.46 7.53 12.06
CA ALA A 198 -4.27 6.77 13.01
C ALA A 198 -5.69 7.34 13.04
N VAL A 199 -6.70 6.49 12.94
CA VAL A 199 -8.09 6.93 12.98
C VAL A 199 -8.50 7.15 14.43
N ASP A 200 -8.97 8.35 14.74
CA ASP A 200 -9.63 8.59 16.01
C ASP A 200 -10.97 7.81 16.03
N PRO A 201 -11.23 7.00 17.06
CA PRO A 201 -12.46 6.22 17.17
C PRO A 201 -13.74 7.05 17.01
N GLU A 202 -13.73 8.32 17.43
CA GLU A 202 -14.85 9.24 17.26
C GLU A 202 -15.12 9.60 15.79
N GLN A 203 -14.13 9.44 14.92
CA GLN A 203 -14.26 9.69 13.48
C GLN A 203 -14.71 8.42 12.71
N ALA A 204 -14.66 7.25 13.32
CA ALA A 204 -15.12 6.00 12.70
C ALA A 204 -16.64 6.08 12.39
N ALA A 205 -17.06 5.40 11.31
CA ALA A 205 -18.41 5.45 10.77
C ALA A 205 -18.84 6.84 10.23
N SER A 206 -17.90 7.68 9.84
CA SER A 206 -18.15 8.96 9.17
C SER A 206 -17.99 8.85 7.65
N ARG A 207 -18.20 9.95 6.95
CA ARG A 207 -17.79 10.12 5.56
C ARG A 207 -16.58 11.02 5.49
N MET A 208 -15.71 10.78 4.53
CA MET A 208 -14.55 11.61 4.27
C MET A 208 -14.46 11.98 2.80
N ARG A 209 -13.93 13.15 2.50
CA ARG A 209 -13.60 13.60 1.15
C ARG A 209 -12.08 13.64 1.01
N PHE A 210 -11.56 12.87 0.04
CA PHE A 210 -10.15 12.91 -0.35
C PHE A 210 -9.98 13.69 -1.64
N THR A 211 -8.99 14.59 -1.67
CA THR A 211 -8.59 15.29 -2.89
C THR A 211 -7.09 15.11 -3.11
N HIS A 212 -6.69 14.91 -4.35
CA HIS A 212 -5.29 14.81 -4.78
C HIS A 212 -5.05 15.72 -5.97
N ARG A 213 -3.92 16.45 -5.96
CA ARG A 213 -3.54 17.39 -7.01
C ARG A 213 -2.19 17.06 -7.66
N GLY A 214 -1.75 15.81 -7.60
CA GLY A 214 -0.58 15.30 -8.29
C GLY A 214 -0.85 14.92 -9.75
N ARG A 215 0.17 14.38 -10.40
CA ARG A 215 0.10 13.80 -11.77
C ARG A 215 0.28 12.29 -11.78
N ASP A 216 0.86 11.77 -10.71
CA ASP A 216 1.19 10.37 -10.54
C ASP A 216 0.04 9.61 -9.86
N ASN A 217 0.27 8.34 -9.58
CA ASN A 217 -0.68 7.51 -8.88
C ASN A 217 -0.95 8.02 -7.45
N CYS A 218 -2.22 7.99 -7.04
CA CYS A 218 -2.61 8.15 -5.66
C CYS A 218 -3.50 6.99 -5.22
N ALA A 219 -3.26 6.48 -4.03
CA ALA A 219 -4.06 5.42 -3.43
C ALA A 219 -4.42 5.78 -1.99
N LEU A 220 -5.60 5.36 -1.56
CA LEU A 220 -6.04 5.47 -0.18
C LEU A 220 -6.57 4.11 0.25
N VAL A 221 -5.93 3.54 1.27
CA VAL A 221 -6.30 2.27 1.88
C VAL A 221 -6.71 2.52 3.32
N VAL A 222 -7.81 1.92 3.75
CA VAL A 222 -8.25 1.95 5.15
C VAL A 222 -8.06 0.57 5.75
N TYR A 223 -7.39 0.51 6.89
CA TYR A 223 -7.18 -0.72 7.66
C TYR A 223 -8.14 -0.80 8.82
N ARG A 224 -8.64 -2.02 9.04
CA ARG A 224 -9.38 -2.48 10.22
C ARG A 224 -8.65 -3.68 10.80
N ASP A 225 -9.01 -4.13 12.00
CA ASP A 225 -8.29 -5.20 12.72
C ASP A 225 -7.89 -6.41 11.85
N ASN A 226 -8.80 -6.91 10.99
CA ASN A 226 -8.56 -8.11 10.19
C ASN A 226 -8.79 -7.90 8.68
N SER A 227 -8.91 -6.66 8.21
CA SER A 227 -9.22 -6.37 6.81
C SER A 227 -8.68 -5.01 6.36
N SER A 228 -8.58 -4.83 5.06
CA SER A 228 -8.28 -3.53 4.46
C SER A 228 -9.18 -3.29 3.26
N ASP A 229 -9.55 -2.03 3.06
CA ASP A 229 -10.34 -1.57 1.93
C ASP A 229 -9.52 -0.58 1.10
N LEU A 230 -9.30 -0.87 -0.17
CA LEU A 230 -8.74 0.08 -1.14
C LEU A 230 -9.87 0.99 -1.61
N LEU A 231 -9.91 2.23 -1.12
CA LEU A 231 -10.98 3.17 -1.42
C LEU A 231 -10.68 4.07 -2.62
N VAL A 232 -9.40 4.34 -2.87
CA VAL A 232 -8.94 5.13 -4.02
C VAL A 232 -7.72 4.48 -4.63
N ASN A 233 -7.67 4.40 -5.98
CA ASN A 233 -6.50 4.01 -6.75
C ASN A 233 -6.60 4.68 -8.12
N GLU A 234 -6.06 5.90 -8.23
CA GLU A 234 -6.23 6.77 -9.38
C GLU A 234 -4.90 7.35 -9.84
N ILE A 235 -4.85 7.75 -11.10
CA ILE A 235 -3.68 8.45 -11.67
C ILE A 235 -4.08 9.89 -11.93
N GLY A 236 -3.29 10.82 -11.37
CA GLY A 236 -3.50 12.25 -11.57
C GLY A 236 -4.40 12.87 -10.51
N ARG A 237 -5.18 13.87 -10.91
CA ARG A 237 -6.07 14.61 -10.01
C ARG A 237 -7.27 13.77 -9.63
N TYR A 238 -7.58 13.77 -8.34
CA TYR A 238 -8.75 13.07 -7.80
C TYR A 238 -9.52 13.95 -6.82
N SER A 239 -10.84 13.79 -6.77
CA SER A 239 -11.71 14.34 -5.71
C SER A 239 -12.93 13.44 -5.57
N GLY A 240 -13.09 12.83 -4.42
CA GLY A 240 -14.20 11.93 -4.15
C GLY A 240 -14.55 11.84 -2.68
N GLU A 241 -15.79 11.41 -2.41
CA GLU A 241 -16.28 11.12 -1.07
C GLU A 241 -16.43 9.61 -0.89
N MET A 242 -16.05 9.13 0.28
CA MET A 242 -16.08 7.71 0.62
C MET A 242 -16.44 7.50 2.09
N PRO A 243 -17.04 6.35 2.43
CA PRO A 243 -17.31 6.02 3.82
C PRO A 243 -16.02 5.63 4.55
N LEU A 244 -15.89 6.04 5.80
CA LEU A 244 -14.95 5.50 6.74
C LEU A 244 -15.69 4.48 7.61
N ALA A 245 -15.41 3.20 7.42
CA ALA A 245 -16.11 2.13 8.11
C ALA A 245 -15.84 2.15 9.63
N LYS A 246 -16.79 1.67 10.41
CA LYS A 246 -16.59 1.42 11.85
C LYS A 246 -15.46 0.42 12.06
N GLY A 247 -14.62 0.65 13.07
CA GLY A 247 -13.46 -0.20 13.38
C GLY A 247 -12.23 0.09 12.49
N SER A 248 -12.24 1.19 11.72
CA SER A 248 -11.05 1.67 11.03
C SER A 248 -9.98 2.10 12.04
N VAL A 249 -8.75 1.64 11.85
CA VAL A 249 -7.61 1.92 12.74
C VAL A 249 -6.55 2.79 12.08
N PHE A 250 -6.29 2.59 10.78
CA PHE A 250 -5.36 3.41 10.01
C PHE A 250 -5.90 3.77 8.64
N ILE A 251 -5.49 4.95 8.17
CA ILE A 251 -5.62 5.40 6.79
C ILE A 251 -4.20 5.50 6.21
N ASP A 252 -3.93 4.73 5.16
CA ASP A 252 -2.68 4.74 4.42
C ASP A 252 -2.90 5.50 3.11
N ILE A 253 -2.23 6.62 2.97
CA ILE A 253 -2.24 7.47 1.78
C ILE A 253 -0.91 7.28 1.07
N SER A 254 -0.94 6.78 -0.16
CA SER A 254 0.20 6.77 -1.06
C SER A 254 -0.05 7.78 -2.15
N ALA A 255 0.71 8.86 -2.16
CA ALA A 255 0.48 9.97 -3.06
C ALA A 255 1.80 10.65 -3.47
N SER A 256 1.78 11.32 -4.61
CA SER A 256 2.84 12.19 -5.09
C SER A 256 2.22 13.51 -5.51
N GLY A 257 2.35 14.52 -4.66
CA GLY A 257 1.70 15.83 -4.79
C GLY A 257 0.66 16.08 -3.72
N THR A 258 0.22 17.32 -3.62
CA THR A 258 -0.64 17.80 -2.54
C THR A 258 -1.94 17.03 -2.45
N TRP A 259 -2.29 16.60 -1.25
CA TRP A 259 -3.56 15.96 -0.94
C TRP A 259 -4.23 16.58 0.32
N THR A 260 -5.53 16.42 0.40
CA THR A 260 -6.31 16.76 1.60
C THR A 260 -7.31 15.65 1.91
N LEU A 261 -7.54 15.40 3.19
CA LEU A 261 -8.53 14.45 3.69
C LEU A 261 -9.40 15.16 4.75
N ASN A 262 -10.67 15.35 4.46
CA ASN A 262 -11.59 16.08 5.33
C ASN A 262 -12.82 15.22 5.64
N ARG A 263 -13.31 15.28 6.88
CA ARG A 263 -14.64 14.78 7.24
C ARG A 263 -15.72 15.57 6.49
N VAL A 264 -16.79 14.90 6.06
CA VAL A 264 -17.93 15.48 5.34
C VAL A 264 -19.22 15.25 6.16
#